data_802c4183b6b1371769b539caa7e66a75
#
_entry.id   802c4183b6b1371769b539caa7e66a75
#
_cell.length_a   1.000
_cell.length_b   1.000
_cell.length_c   1.000
_cell.angle_alpha   90.00
_cell.angle_beta   90.00
_cell.angle_gamma   90.00
#
_symmetry.space_group_name_H-M   'P 1'
#
loop_
_entity.id
_entity.type
_entity.pdbx_description
1 polymer ?
#
loop_
_entity_poly.entity_id
_entity_poly.type
_entity_poly.pdbx_seq_one_letter_code
_entity_poly.pdbx_strand_id
1 'polypeptide(L)'
;MENQNLNILDEVNKGATMGMDAISYVSEKVKDNDFKEVLDVEYNKYQDISNRVNDLYNNYSNKEPHETNTMTKMMTWYGIQMKTMTDDSTSKLSELLMQGTNMGIIEGRRLLNQNQNAEKDVKNILNDFVVMQEDSVETLKKYL
;
A
#
# COMPACT_ATOMS: atom_id res chain seq x y z
N MET A 1 -11.59 19.61 11.34
CA MET A 1 -12.07 18.26 11.70
C MET A 1 -12.39 17.45 10.47
N GLU A 2 -13.31 17.91 9.60
CA GLU A 2 -13.57 17.23 8.32
C GLU A 2 -12.31 17.10 7.46
N ASN A 3 -11.49 18.17 7.36
CA ASN A 3 -10.25 18.17 6.59
C ASN A 3 -9.23 17.14 7.09
N GLN A 4 -9.17 16.91 8.40
CA GLN A 4 -8.29 15.90 8.99
C GLN A 4 -8.70 14.49 8.57
N ASN A 5 -10.00 14.19 8.65
CA ASN A 5 -10.53 12.88 8.27
C ASN A 5 -10.32 12.62 6.78
N LEU A 6 -10.60 13.60 5.92
CA LEU A 6 -10.38 13.50 4.49
C LEU A 6 -8.90 13.30 4.16
N ASN A 7 -8.01 14.03 4.83
CA ASN A 7 -6.59 13.90 4.62
C ASN A 7 -6.08 12.50 4.94
N ILE A 8 -6.53 11.93 6.07
CA ILE A 8 -6.17 10.55 6.45
C ILE A 8 -6.65 9.57 5.39
N LEU A 9 -7.92 9.69 4.98
CA LEU A 9 -8.49 8.78 3.98
C LEU A 9 -7.76 8.90 2.63
N ASP A 10 -7.41 10.11 2.22
CA ASP A 10 -6.61 10.35 1.01
C ASP A 10 -5.25 9.68 1.10
N GLU A 11 -4.55 9.84 2.23
CA GLU A 11 -3.23 9.25 2.42
C GLU A 11 -3.28 7.72 2.46
N VAL A 12 -4.30 7.14 3.11
CA VAL A 12 -4.50 5.68 3.11
C VAL A 12 -4.74 5.19 1.69
N ASN A 13 -5.60 5.86 0.93
CA ASN A 13 -5.91 5.44 -0.44
C ASN A 13 -4.69 5.57 -1.37
N LYS A 14 -3.91 6.63 -1.24
CA LYS A 14 -2.65 6.77 -1.98
C LYS A 14 -1.70 5.63 -1.66
N GLY A 15 -1.56 5.27 -0.38
CA GLY A 15 -0.73 4.15 0.04
C GLY A 15 -1.22 2.82 -0.49
N ALA A 16 -2.53 2.59 -0.44
CA ALA A 16 -3.14 1.36 -0.95
C ALA A 16 -2.97 1.23 -2.47
N THR A 17 -3.23 2.29 -3.22
CA THR A 17 -3.07 2.26 -4.69
C THR A 17 -1.60 2.15 -5.08
N MET A 18 -0.69 2.76 -4.33
CA MET A 18 0.75 2.60 -4.55
C MET A 18 1.19 1.14 -4.33
N GLY A 19 0.67 0.49 -3.27
CA GLY A 19 0.92 -0.92 -3.00
C GLY A 19 0.43 -1.81 -4.14
N MET A 20 -0.77 -1.56 -4.65
CA MET A 20 -1.33 -2.28 -5.80
C MET A 20 -0.44 -2.13 -7.03
N ASP A 21 0.00 -0.91 -7.33
CA ASP A 21 0.87 -0.64 -8.48
C ASP A 21 2.21 -1.36 -8.35
N ALA A 22 2.84 -1.28 -7.19
CA ALA A 22 4.14 -1.93 -6.94
C ALA A 22 4.03 -3.46 -7.10
N ILE A 23 2.98 -4.06 -6.54
CA ILE A 23 2.72 -5.50 -6.68
C ILE A 23 2.51 -5.87 -8.15
N SER A 24 1.74 -5.06 -8.89
CA SER A 24 1.51 -5.30 -10.32
C SER A 24 2.82 -5.30 -11.11
N TYR A 25 3.68 -4.31 -10.85
CA TYR A 25 4.96 -4.19 -11.55
C TYR A 25 5.90 -5.35 -11.21
N VAL A 26 5.95 -5.76 -9.94
CA VAL A 26 6.77 -6.88 -9.49
C VAL A 26 6.23 -8.20 -10.05
N SER A 27 4.91 -8.38 -10.08
CA SER A 27 4.25 -9.60 -10.55
C SER A 27 4.63 -9.96 -11.99
N GLU A 28 4.89 -8.96 -12.83
CA GLU A 28 5.32 -9.16 -14.21
C GLU A 28 6.66 -9.90 -14.30
N LYS A 29 7.48 -9.86 -13.25
CA LYS A 29 8.82 -10.43 -13.19
C LYS A 29 8.88 -11.75 -12.42
N VAL A 30 7.79 -12.11 -11.72
CA VAL A 30 7.76 -13.29 -10.84
C VAL A 30 7.72 -14.56 -11.66
N LYS A 31 8.62 -15.50 -11.34
CA LYS A 31 8.70 -16.83 -11.96
C LYS A 31 8.23 -17.94 -11.02
N ASP A 32 8.31 -17.70 -9.71
CA ASP A 32 7.88 -18.62 -8.67
C ASP A 32 6.35 -18.57 -8.52
N ASN A 33 5.68 -19.70 -8.73
CA ASN A 33 4.22 -19.76 -8.69
C ASN A 33 3.66 -19.50 -7.28
N ASP A 34 4.32 -19.99 -6.24
CA ASP A 34 3.88 -19.77 -4.86
C ASP A 34 3.95 -18.28 -4.50
N PHE A 35 5.04 -17.62 -4.89
CA PHE A 35 5.20 -16.19 -4.67
C PHE A 35 4.16 -15.38 -5.44
N LYS A 36 3.85 -15.80 -6.66
CA LYS A 36 2.82 -15.14 -7.47
C LYS A 36 1.44 -15.21 -6.81
N GLU A 37 1.10 -16.35 -6.24
CA GLU A 37 -0.16 -16.51 -5.49
C GLU A 37 -0.20 -15.60 -4.25
N VAL A 38 0.93 -15.51 -3.53
CA VAL A 38 1.05 -14.59 -2.38
C VAL A 38 0.82 -13.16 -2.84
N LEU A 39 1.40 -12.74 -3.96
CA LEU A 39 1.24 -11.38 -4.48
C LEU A 39 -0.20 -11.08 -4.88
N ASP A 40 -0.92 -12.05 -5.44
CA ASP A 40 -2.34 -11.90 -5.75
C ASP A 40 -3.15 -11.64 -4.48
N VAL A 41 -2.87 -12.38 -3.40
CA VAL A 41 -3.53 -12.19 -2.11
C VAL A 41 -3.21 -10.81 -1.54
N GLU A 42 -1.94 -10.40 -1.59
CA GLU A 42 -1.52 -9.08 -1.08
C GLU A 42 -2.16 -7.94 -1.88
N TYR A 43 -2.23 -8.08 -3.19
CA TYR A 43 -2.92 -7.11 -4.05
C TYR A 43 -4.37 -6.92 -3.61
N ASN A 44 -5.08 -8.01 -3.38
CA ASN A 44 -6.48 -7.97 -2.97
C ASN A 44 -6.67 -7.29 -1.60
N LYS A 45 -5.72 -7.47 -0.68
CA LYS A 45 -5.76 -6.80 0.63
C LYS A 45 -5.67 -5.27 0.46
N TYR A 46 -4.77 -4.78 -0.38
CA TYR A 46 -4.67 -3.36 -0.68
C TYR A 46 -5.95 -2.84 -1.37
N GLN A 47 -6.49 -3.62 -2.29
CA GLN A 47 -7.73 -3.26 -2.98
C GLN A 47 -8.90 -3.14 -2.00
N ASP A 48 -9.00 -4.07 -1.04
CA ASP A 48 -10.05 -4.03 -0.01
C ASP A 48 -9.95 -2.76 0.84
N ILE A 49 -8.74 -2.36 1.22
CA ILE A 49 -8.53 -1.09 1.94
C ILE A 49 -9.01 0.08 1.09
N SER A 50 -8.62 0.14 -0.18
CA SER A 50 -9.04 1.20 -1.09
C SER A 50 -10.57 1.26 -1.23
N ASN A 51 -11.23 0.11 -1.35
CA ASN A 51 -12.68 0.03 -1.44
C ASN A 51 -13.36 0.57 -0.17
N ARG A 52 -12.83 0.21 1.01
CA ARG A 52 -13.33 0.71 2.30
C ARG A 52 -13.15 2.22 2.42
N VAL A 53 -12.02 2.74 1.96
CA VAL A 53 -11.78 4.20 1.95
C VAL A 53 -12.80 4.89 1.05
N ASN A 54 -13.03 4.35 -0.16
CA ASN A 54 -14.00 4.94 -1.09
C ASN A 54 -15.41 4.99 -0.49
N ASP A 55 -15.82 3.92 0.16
CA ASP A 55 -17.15 3.86 0.80
C ASP A 55 -17.27 4.89 1.93
N LEU A 56 -16.24 4.97 2.78
CA LEU A 56 -16.26 5.89 3.91
C LEU A 56 -16.08 7.36 3.47
N TYR A 57 -15.34 7.58 2.40
CA TYR A 57 -15.06 8.93 1.89
C TYR A 57 -16.34 9.69 1.55
N ASN A 58 -17.35 8.99 1.06
CA ASN A 58 -18.64 9.55 0.70
C ASN A 58 -19.37 10.19 1.89
N ASN A 59 -19.05 9.79 3.13
CA ASN A 59 -19.61 10.36 4.34
C ASN A 59 -19.02 11.74 4.66
N TYR A 60 -17.90 12.10 4.07
CA TYR A 60 -17.15 13.32 4.36
C TYR A 60 -17.01 14.25 3.17
N SER A 61 -17.23 13.76 1.95
CA SER A 61 -17.04 14.54 0.72
C SER A 61 -17.86 13.97 -0.43
N ASN A 62 -18.22 14.82 -1.40
CA ASN A 62 -18.82 14.40 -2.66
C ASN A 62 -17.78 14.06 -3.74
N LYS A 63 -16.50 14.22 -3.41
CA LYS A 63 -15.38 13.92 -4.30
C LYS A 63 -14.92 12.49 -4.08
N GLU A 64 -14.05 11.99 -4.98
CA GLU A 64 -13.40 10.71 -4.82
C GLU A 64 -12.09 10.88 -4.05
N PRO A 65 -11.63 9.84 -3.32
CA PRO A 65 -10.35 9.91 -2.63
C PRO A 65 -9.20 9.96 -3.63
N HIS A 66 -8.12 10.63 -3.23
CA HIS A 66 -6.90 10.72 -4.05
C HIS A 66 -6.26 9.34 -4.21
N GLU A 67 -5.76 9.08 -5.41
CA GLU A 67 -4.97 7.90 -5.74
C GLU A 67 -3.50 8.30 -5.95
N THR A 68 -2.63 7.29 -6.08
CA THR A 68 -1.24 7.52 -6.50
C THR A 68 -1.25 8.25 -7.85
N ASN A 69 -0.53 9.36 -7.95
CA ASN A 69 -0.49 10.13 -9.19
C ASN A 69 0.41 9.46 -10.25
N THR A 70 0.26 9.88 -11.50
CA THR A 70 0.98 9.31 -12.65
C THR A 70 2.49 9.40 -12.49
N MET A 71 3.01 10.51 -11.95
CA MET A 71 4.45 10.68 -11.74
C MET A 71 4.99 9.66 -10.74
N THR A 72 4.30 9.44 -9.63
CA THR A 72 4.69 8.45 -8.63
C THR A 72 4.63 7.04 -9.21
N LYS A 73 3.60 6.72 -10.01
CA LYS A 73 3.50 5.43 -10.71
C LYS A 73 4.69 5.20 -11.64
N MET A 74 5.06 6.19 -12.43
CA MET A 74 6.20 6.11 -13.33
C MET A 74 7.52 5.94 -12.58
N MET A 75 7.71 6.67 -11.49
CA MET A 75 8.91 6.55 -10.66
C MET A 75 9.00 5.18 -10.00
N THR A 76 7.87 4.64 -9.52
CA THR A 76 7.81 3.31 -8.92
C THR A 76 8.16 2.24 -9.95
N TRP A 77 7.54 2.31 -11.13
CA TRP A 77 7.83 1.38 -12.23
C TRP A 77 9.30 1.44 -12.63
N TYR A 78 9.83 2.65 -12.85
CA TYR A 78 11.22 2.86 -13.24
C TYR A 78 12.19 2.33 -12.18
N GLY A 79 11.92 2.62 -10.91
CA GLY A 79 12.72 2.12 -9.80
C GLY A 79 12.78 0.61 -9.75
N ILE A 80 11.65 -0.08 -9.93
CA ILE A 80 11.58 -1.54 -9.97
C ILE A 80 12.37 -2.06 -11.16
N GLN A 81 12.20 -1.48 -12.37
CA GLN A 81 12.92 -1.90 -13.56
C GLN A 81 14.43 -1.76 -13.38
N MET A 82 14.90 -0.62 -12.87
CA MET A 82 16.32 -0.36 -12.64
C MET A 82 16.93 -1.34 -11.64
N LYS A 83 16.26 -1.56 -10.51
CA LYS A 83 16.77 -2.42 -9.43
C LYS A 83 16.75 -3.90 -9.79
N THR A 84 15.91 -4.30 -10.73
CA THR A 84 15.79 -5.70 -11.15
C THR A 84 16.55 -6.04 -12.43
N MET A 85 17.23 -5.06 -13.05
CA MET A 85 18.01 -5.29 -14.27
C MET A 85 19.07 -6.38 -14.10
N THR A 86 19.73 -6.42 -12.95
CA THR A 86 20.82 -7.37 -12.67
C THR A 86 20.40 -8.51 -11.75
N ASP A 87 19.28 -8.35 -11.04
CA ASP A 87 18.78 -9.36 -10.11
C ASP A 87 17.26 -9.24 -10.02
N ASP A 88 16.57 -10.17 -10.64
CA ASP A 88 15.11 -10.31 -10.61
C ASP A 88 14.67 -11.57 -9.87
N SER A 89 15.53 -12.08 -8.98
CA SER A 89 15.22 -13.26 -8.17
C SER A 89 14.02 -13.00 -7.26
N THR A 90 13.34 -14.07 -6.86
CA THR A 90 12.23 -13.98 -5.88
C THR A 90 12.67 -13.22 -4.63
N SER A 91 13.88 -13.50 -4.13
CA SER A 91 14.44 -12.79 -2.96
C SER A 91 14.54 -11.28 -3.22
N LYS A 92 15.05 -10.88 -4.37
CA LYS A 92 15.17 -9.45 -4.71
C LYS A 92 13.81 -8.78 -4.86
N LEU A 93 12.87 -9.44 -5.50
CA LEU A 93 11.51 -8.92 -5.68
C LEU A 93 10.81 -8.76 -4.33
N SER A 94 10.96 -9.75 -3.44
CA SER A 94 10.39 -9.66 -2.08
C SER A 94 11.04 -8.53 -1.28
N GLU A 95 12.36 -8.36 -1.38
CA GLU A 95 13.08 -7.26 -0.71
C GLU A 95 12.52 -5.89 -1.14
N LEU A 96 12.31 -5.69 -2.43
CA LEU A 96 11.80 -4.40 -2.96
C LEU A 96 10.40 -4.12 -2.42
N LEU A 97 9.53 -5.12 -2.40
CA LEU A 97 8.18 -4.97 -1.84
C LEU A 97 8.22 -4.69 -0.34
N MET A 98 9.12 -5.34 0.40
CA MET A 98 9.29 -5.09 1.84
C MET A 98 9.74 -3.66 2.12
N GLN A 99 10.65 -3.12 1.32
CA GLN A 99 11.11 -1.75 1.46
C GLN A 99 9.95 -0.76 1.30
N GLY A 100 9.13 -0.93 0.26
CA GLY A 100 7.96 -0.11 0.04
C GLY A 100 6.91 -0.26 1.16
N THR A 101 6.68 -1.49 1.60
CA THR A 101 5.73 -1.78 2.67
C THR A 101 6.17 -1.13 4.00
N ASN A 102 7.47 -1.19 4.31
CA ASN A 102 8.00 -0.55 5.51
C ASN A 102 7.81 0.98 5.49
N MET A 103 7.97 1.60 4.33
CA MET A 103 7.66 3.03 4.18
C MET A 103 6.20 3.33 4.49
N GLY A 104 5.29 2.48 3.99
CA GLY A 104 3.86 2.61 4.27
C GLY A 104 3.53 2.43 5.75
N ILE A 105 4.21 1.53 6.44
CA ILE A 105 4.05 1.31 7.89
C ILE A 105 4.48 2.58 8.66
N ILE A 106 5.63 3.14 8.31
CA ILE A 106 6.16 4.34 8.97
C ILE A 106 5.19 5.51 8.79
N GLU A 107 4.75 5.76 7.56
CA GLU A 107 3.82 6.85 7.28
C GLU A 107 2.48 6.64 7.98
N GLY A 108 1.97 5.41 7.97
CA GLY A 108 0.71 5.07 8.64
C GLY A 108 0.80 5.27 10.17
N ARG A 109 1.89 4.84 10.79
CA ARG A 109 2.11 5.05 12.23
C ARG A 109 2.23 6.53 12.56
N ARG A 110 2.91 7.29 11.71
CA ARG A 110 3.03 8.74 11.90
C ARG A 110 1.65 9.40 11.85
N LEU A 111 0.81 9.03 10.87
CA LEU A 111 -0.56 9.55 10.75
C LEU A 111 -1.39 9.21 11.99
N LEU A 112 -1.30 7.98 12.50
CA LEU A 112 -2.00 7.57 13.72
C LEU A 112 -1.58 8.44 14.91
N ASN A 113 -0.28 8.65 15.08
CA ASN A 113 0.26 9.43 16.19
C ASN A 113 -0.14 10.91 16.12
N GLN A 114 -0.23 11.46 14.92
CA GLN A 114 -0.54 12.87 14.70
C GLN A 114 -2.04 13.17 14.70
N ASN A 115 -2.90 12.17 14.59
CA ASN A 115 -4.33 12.34 14.38
C ASN A 115 -5.18 11.52 15.37
N GLN A 116 -4.82 11.55 16.64
CA GLN A 116 -5.50 10.77 17.68
C GLN A 116 -6.96 11.18 17.89
N ASN A 117 -7.32 12.39 17.48
CA ASN A 117 -8.68 12.95 17.61
C ASN A 117 -9.53 12.75 16.35
N ALA A 118 -9.04 12.04 15.35
CA ALA A 118 -9.82 11.73 14.14
C ALA A 118 -11.02 10.84 14.49
N GLU A 119 -12.02 10.85 13.62
CA GLU A 119 -13.20 10.00 13.77
C GLU A 119 -12.81 8.52 13.88
N LYS A 120 -13.56 7.80 14.71
CA LYS A 120 -13.25 6.40 15.05
C LYS A 120 -13.18 5.50 13.82
N ASP A 121 -14.10 5.64 12.88
CA ASP A 121 -14.14 4.83 11.66
C ASP A 121 -12.94 5.10 10.76
N VAL A 122 -12.50 6.37 10.68
CA VAL A 122 -11.30 6.76 9.93
C VAL A 122 -10.04 6.18 10.58
N LYS A 123 -9.94 6.28 11.89
CA LYS A 123 -8.82 5.70 12.64
C LYS A 123 -8.77 4.18 12.49
N ASN A 124 -9.92 3.52 12.46
CA ASN A 124 -9.99 2.07 12.29
C ASN A 124 -9.43 1.64 10.94
N ILE A 125 -9.78 2.31 9.85
CA ILE A 125 -9.23 2.00 8.52
C ILE A 125 -7.73 2.24 8.49
N LEU A 126 -7.26 3.35 9.04
CA LEU A 126 -5.83 3.65 9.10
C LEU A 126 -5.08 2.58 9.90
N ASN A 127 -5.60 2.18 11.04
CA ASN A 127 -4.99 1.14 11.87
C ASN A 127 -4.97 -0.21 11.13
N ASP A 128 -6.08 -0.58 10.50
CA ASP A 128 -6.17 -1.83 9.74
C ASP A 128 -5.19 -1.84 8.58
N PHE A 129 -5.01 -0.70 7.92
CA PHE A 129 -4.03 -0.55 6.85
C PHE A 129 -2.59 -0.78 7.35
N VAL A 130 -2.25 -0.19 8.49
CA VAL A 130 -0.92 -0.37 9.09
C VAL A 130 -0.70 -1.82 9.51
N VAL A 131 -1.66 -2.44 10.20
CA VAL A 131 -1.56 -3.84 10.65
C VAL A 131 -1.45 -4.79 9.46
N MET A 132 -2.24 -4.57 8.43
CA MET A 132 -2.16 -5.36 7.19
C MET A 132 -0.75 -5.31 6.59
N GLN A 133 -0.14 -4.13 6.55
CA GLN A 133 1.22 -3.98 6.01
C GLN A 133 2.27 -4.65 6.92
N GLU A 134 2.10 -4.60 8.24
CA GLU A 134 2.99 -5.30 9.16
C GLU A 134 2.91 -6.82 8.93
N ASP A 135 1.72 -7.36 8.72
CA ASP A 135 1.52 -8.77 8.38
C ASP A 135 2.13 -9.10 7.00
N SER A 136 2.03 -8.20 6.05
CA SER A 136 2.62 -8.37 4.71
C SER A 136 4.14 -8.51 4.79
N VAL A 137 4.81 -7.72 5.63
CA VAL A 137 6.26 -7.83 5.84
C VAL A 137 6.61 -9.24 6.34
N GLU A 138 5.86 -9.76 7.30
CA GLU A 138 6.10 -11.11 7.84
C GLU A 138 5.94 -12.19 6.76
N THR A 139 4.95 -12.03 5.88
CA THR A 139 4.74 -12.94 4.75
C THR A 139 5.91 -12.85 3.75
N LEU A 140 6.30 -11.64 3.37
CA LEU A 140 7.35 -11.40 2.37
C LEU A 140 8.73 -11.88 2.85
N LYS A 141 9.00 -11.82 4.16
CA LYS A 141 10.26 -12.33 4.74
C LYS A 141 10.55 -13.77 4.34
N LYS A 142 9.53 -14.59 4.16
CA LYS A 142 9.67 -16.01 3.84
C LYS A 142 10.28 -16.24 2.45
N TYR A 143 10.27 -15.22 1.61
CA TYR A 143 10.75 -15.29 0.23
C TYR A 143 12.11 -14.61 0.00
N LEU A 144 12.73 -14.12 1.08
CA LEU A 144 14.06 -13.53 1.01
C LEU A 144 15.16 -14.59 0.75
#